data_cbfe7fa30f9dc1b8ce6e8ab1cd4ccf65
#
_entry.id   cbfe7fa30f9dc1b8ce6e8ab1cd4ccf65
#
_cell.length_a   1.000
_cell.length_b   1.000
_cell.length_c   1.000
_cell.angle_alpha   90.00
_cell.angle_beta   90.00
_cell.angle_gamma   90.00
#
_symmetry.space_group_name_H-M   'P 1'
#
loop_
_entity.id
_entity.type
_entity.pdbx_description
1 polymer ?
#
loop_
_entity_poly.entity_id
_entity_poly.type
_entity_poly.pdbx_seq_one_letter_code
_entity_poly.pdbx_strand_id
1 'polypeptide(L)'
;IMDGDTQVVSDVVILGAEGVTRRFELEITPERPDLIVYDLNVELQTGEIIDKNNSYSFLVDNTEKEALDILYLEGHPRNEYKFIRRAVSGDNSLRLATYLQTGPEKYYRQGIESATELSSGFPENREELFEYEAIVLGDIEFDFFNADQLQMLEDFVAERGGGFLMSGMVDEEFIGSPIAGILPITLVE
;
A
#
# COMPACT_ATOMS: atom_id res chain seq x y z
N ILE A 1 28.61 4.96 10.13
CA ILE A 1 27.26 5.42 10.45
C ILE A 1 26.96 5.02 11.88
N MET A 2 26.39 5.94 12.63
CA MET A 2 26.07 5.80 14.06
C MET A 2 24.56 5.88 14.25
N ASP A 3 24.02 5.14 15.22
CA ASP A 3 22.70 5.30 15.82
C ASP A 3 22.93 5.72 17.29
N GLY A 4 22.85 7.02 17.58
CA GLY A 4 23.32 7.56 18.83
C GLY A 4 24.80 7.23 19.06
N ASP A 5 25.10 6.53 20.16
CA ASP A 5 26.46 6.11 20.50
C ASP A 5 26.88 4.76 19.88
N THR A 6 25.98 4.10 19.15
CA THR A 6 26.22 2.77 18.58
C THR A 6 26.67 2.87 17.12
N GLN A 7 27.81 2.26 16.81
CA GLN A 7 28.25 2.13 15.41
C GLN A 7 27.47 1.02 14.71
N VAL A 8 26.72 1.40 13.66
CA VAL A 8 25.89 0.47 12.87
C VAL A 8 26.71 -0.13 11.73
N VAL A 9 27.40 0.72 10.97
CA VAL A 9 28.25 0.30 9.87
C VAL A 9 29.45 1.21 9.74
N SER A 10 30.57 0.65 9.31
CA SER A 10 31.81 1.39 9.05
C SER A 10 32.50 0.77 7.83
N ASP A 11 33.08 1.62 7.01
CA ASP A 11 33.91 1.22 5.90
C ASP A 11 35.10 2.17 5.75
N VAL A 12 36.16 1.70 5.08
CA VAL A 12 37.36 2.48 4.83
C VAL A 12 37.47 2.79 3.35
N VAL A 13 37.35 4.06 3.03
CA VAL A 13 37.46 4.55 1.65
C VAL A 13 38.86 5.08 1.41
N ILE A 14 39.57 4.48 0.45
CA ILE A 14 40.88 5.00 0.01
C ILE A 14 40.63 6.19 -0.93
N LEU A 15 41.02 7.37 -0.49
CA LEU A 15 40.97 8.57 -1.29
C LEU A 15 42.01 8.50 -2.41
N GLY A 16 41.63 8.90 -3.59
CA GLY A 16 42.50 8.99 -4.75
C GLY A 16 43.34 10.27 -4.78
N ALA A 17 43.77 10.65 -5.97
CA ALA A 17 44.46 11.93 -6.17
C ALA A 17 43.56 13.12 -5.82
N GLU A 18 44.18 14.25 -5.47
CA GLU A 18 43.50 15.50 -5.13
C GLU A 18 42.48 15.90 -6.24
N GLY A 19 41.27 16.31 -5.82
CA GLY A 19 40.20 16.75 -6.72
C GLY A 19 39.36 15.63 -7.33
N VAL A 20 39.57 14.36 -6.97
CA VAL A 20 38.76 13.23 -7.46
C VAL A 20 37.61 12.94 -6.50
N THR A 21 36.38 13.06 -6.99
CA THR A 21 35.20 12.64 -6.26
C THR A 21 35.01 11.13 -6.40
N ARG A 22 34.78 10.45 -5.30
CA ARG A 22 34.41 9.04 -5.27
C ARG A 22 33.02 8.86 -4.68
N ARG A 23 32.22 7.98 -5.30
CA ARG A 23 30.95 7.53 -4.76
C ARG A 23 31.14 6.14 -4.14
N PHE A 24 30.54 5.91 -3.00
CA PHE A 24 30.46 4.61 -2.36
C PHE A 24 29.05 4.46 -1.78
N GLU A 25 28.66 3.23 -1.50
CA GLU A 25 27.36 2.88 -0.97
C GLU A 25 27.56 2.12 0.34
N LEU A 26 26.79 2.48 1.36
CA LEU A 26 26.73 1.79 2.64
C LEU A 26 25.27 1.34 2.83
N GLU A 27 25.12 0.08 3.14
CA GLU A 27 23.81 -0.51 3.43
C GLU A 27 23.60 -0.55 4.94
N ILE A 28 22.45 -0.08 5.40
CA ILE A 28 22.01 -0.15 6.79
C ILE A 28 20.67 -0.87 6.86
N THR A 29 20.50 -1.73 7.84
CA THR A 29 19.23 -2.36 8.16
C THR A 29 18.80 -1.89 9.55
N PRO A 30 17.73 -1.10 9.67
CA PRO A 30 17.22 -0.69 10.97
C PRO A 30 16.79 -1.88 11.81
N GLU A 31 17.19 -1.91 13.09
CA GLU A 31 16.90 -3.02 13.99
C GLU A 31 15.64 -2.82 14.84
N ARG A 32 15.09 -1.61 14.86
CA ARG A 32 13.91 -1.29 15.66
C ARG A 32 12.84 -0.56 14.81
N PRO A 33 11.55 -0.79 15.09
CA PRO A 33 10.46 -0.07 14.42
C PRO A 33 10.29 1.31 15.05
N ASP A 34 11.01 2.31 14.54
CA ASP A 34 11.01 3.68 15.07
C ASP A 34 11.46 4.68 14.01
N LEU A 35 11.28 5.98 14.30
CA LEU A 35 11.96 7.05 13.62
C LEU A 35 13.40 7.13 14.13
N ILE A 36 14.37 6.77 13.30
CA ILE A 36 15.77 6.65 13.69
C ILE A 36 16.57 7.75 13.01
N VAL A 37 17.31 8.52 13.82
CA VAL A 37 18.29 9.47 13.30
C VAL A 37 19.64 8.77 13.23
N TYR A 38 20.18 8.68 12.03
CA TYR A 38 21.53 8.19 11.82
C TYR A 38 22.50 9.34 11.54
N ASP A 39 23.69 9.23 12.11
CA ASP A 39 24.78 10.16 11.90
C ASP A 39 25.89 9.52 11.07
N LEU A 40 26.10 10.00 9.87
CA LEU A 40 27.25 9.67 9.04
C LEU A 40 28.43 10.56 9.46
N ASN A 41 29.50 9.97 9.91
CA ASN A 41 30.71 10.69 10.30
C ASN A 41 31.91 10.20 9.48
N VAL A 42 32.70 11.12 8.99
CA VAL A 42 33.98 10.85 8.34
C VAL A 42 35.10 11.34 9.23
N GLU A 43 36.12 10.51 9.43
CA GLU A 43 37.27 10.88 10.27
C GLU A 43 38.03 12.06 9.67
N LEU A 44 38.40 13.02 10.56
CA LEU A 44 39.18 14.19 10.18
C LEU A 44 40.55 13.74 9.67
N GLN A 45 40.92 14.21 8.49
CA GLN A 45 42.20 13.88 7.90
C GLN A 45 43.27 14.95 8.26
N THR A 46 44.52 14.50 8.28
CA THR A 46 45.65 15.41 8.57
C THR A 46 45.72 16.50 7.53
N GLY A 47 45.64 17.77 7.97
CA GLY A 47 45.69 18.95 7.08
C GLY A 47 44.31 19.46 6.63
N GLU A 48 43.25 18.82 7.04
CA GLU A 48 41.88 19.28 6.80
C GLU A 48 41.56 20.48 7.68
N ILE A 49 41.06 21.56 7.05
CA ILE A 49 40.81 22.85 7.72
C ILE A 49 39.33 22.98 8.13
N ILE A 50 38.44 22.27 7.40
CA ILE A 50 36.99 22.32 7.59
C ILE A 50 36.51 20.93 8.05
N ASP A 51 36.05 20.85 9.29
CA ASP A 51 35.55 19.65 9.92
C ASP A 51 34.02 19.53 9.88
N LYS A 52 33.31 20.62 9.67
CA LYS A 52 31.84 20.67 9.71
C LYS A 52 31.13 19.86 8.59
N ASN A 53 31.83 19.64 7.51
CA ASN A 53 31.35 18.85 6.40
C ASN A 53 31.59 17.32 6.57
N ASN A 54 32.23 16.92 7.67
CA ASN A 54 32.54 15.52 7.96
C ASN A 54 31.40 14.82 8.71
N SER A 55 30.32 15.50 9.00
CA SER A 55 29.14 14.95 9.66
C SER A 55 27.88 15.28 8.87
N TYR A 56 27.01 14.29 8.74
CA TYR A 56 25.69 14.44 8.11
C TYR A 56 24.66 13.57 8.84
N SER A 57 23.59 14.18 9.32
CA SER A 57 22.49 13.47 9.97
C SER A 57 21.34 13.29 9.01
N PHE A 58 20.74 12.11 9.02
CA PHE A 58 19.54 11.79 8.22
C PHE A 58 18.56 10.94 9.02
N LEU A 59 17.28 11.09 8.71
CA LEU A 59 16.19 10.40 9.35
C LEU A 59 15.77 9.20 8.50
N VAL A 60 15.61 8.06 9.15
CA VAL A 60 15.00 6.85 8.56
C VAL A 60 13.71 6.56 9.31
N ASP A 61 12.61 6.51 8.60
CA ASP A 61 11.32 6.07 9.12
C ASP A 61 11.23 4.55 8.94
N ASN A 62 11.41 3.83 10.05
CA ASN A 62 11.25 2.38 10.15
C ASN A 62 10.08 2.03 11.08
N THR A 63 9.15 2.98 11.28
CA THR A 63 7.95 2.69 12.07
C THR A 63 7.16 1.54 11.44
N GLU A 64 6.64 0.66 12.28
CA GLU A 64 5.66 -0.32 11.81
C GLU A 64 4.47 0.43 11.23
N LYS A 65 4.30 0.36 9.92
CA LYS A 65 3.09 0.84 9.27
C LYS A 65 2.07 -0.28 9.37
N GLU A 66 0.87 0.06 9.81
CA GLU A 66 -0.26 -0.84 9.64
C GLU A 66 -0.35 -1.24 8.17
N ALA A 67 -0.66 -2.50 7.93
CA ALA A 67 -0.85 -2.96 6.55
C ALA A 67 -1.97 -2.16 5.90
N LEU A 68 -1.79 -1.80 4.64
CA LEU A 68 -2.85 -1.16 3.86
C LEU A 68 -3.92 -2.20 3.53
N ASP A 69 -5.13 -1.93 3.95
CA ASP A 69 -6.27 -2.83 3.80
C ASP A 69 -6.93 -2.66 2.44
N ILE A 70 -6.92 -3.73 1.67
CA ILE A 70 -7.51 -3.76 0.33
C ILE A 70 -8.72 -4.68 0.37
N LEU A 71 -9.89 -4.15 0.02
CA LEU A 71 -11.10 -4.95 -0.18
C LEU A 71 -11.15 -5.44 -1.63
N TYR A 72 -11.16 -6.75 -1.81
CA TYR A 72 -11.33 -7.39 -3.12
C TYR A 72 -12.68 -8.09 -3.21
N LEU A 73 -13.49 -7.66 -4.16
CA LEU A 73 -14.79 -8.26 -4.47
C LEU A 73 -14.74 -8.96 -5.82
N GLU A 74 -15.21 -10.20 -5.89
CA GLU A 74 -15.19 -10.99 -7.12
C GLU A 74 -16.50 -11.76 -7.28
N GLY A 75 -17.19 -11.54 -8.38
CA GLY A 75 -18.47 -12.21 -8.70
C GLY A 75 -18.29 -13.63 -9.20
N HIS A 76 -17.17 -13.95 -9.84
CA HIS A 76 -16.88 -15.28 -10.36
C HIS A 76 -15.42 -15.68 -10.09
N PRO A 77 -15.13 -16.96 -9.79
CA PRO A 77 -13.76 -17.42 -9.61
C PRO A 77 -12.95 -17.28 -10.90
N ARG A 78 -12.02 -16.32 -10.95
CA ARG A 78 -11.14 -16.06 -12.08
C ARG A 78 -9.66 -16.22 -11.71
N ASN A 79 -8.82 -16.35 -12.73
CA ASN A 79 -7.38 -16.47 -12.54
C ASN A 79 -6.76 -15.18 -11.98
N GLU A 80 -7.34 -14.03 -12.29
CA GLU A 80 -6.92 -12.70 -11.84
C GLU A 80 -6.84 -12.66 -10.31
N TYR A 81 -7.85 -13.14 -9.62
CA TYR A 81 -7.86 -13.27 -8.17
C TYR A 81 -6.63 -14.02 -7.64
N LYS A 82 -6.31 -15.16 -8.26
CA LYS A 82 -5.16 -15.97 -7.86
C LYS A 82 -3.85 -15.19 -7.98
N PHE A 83 -3.69 -14.41 -9.05
CA PHE A 83 -2.47 -13.63 -9.27
C PHE A 83 -2.37 -12.44 -8.32
N ILE A 84 -3.47 -11.71 -8.12
CA ILE A 84 -3.52 -10.59 -7.16
C ILE A 84 -3.19 -11.10 -5.76
N ARG A 85 -3.87 -12.15 -5.31
CA ARG A 85 -3.61 -12.76 -4.01
C ARG A 85 -2.15 -13.18 -3.84
N ARG A 86 -1.56 -13.80 -4.87
CA ARG A 86 -0.15 -14.21 -4.83
C ARG A 86 0.79 -13.02 -4.76
N ALA A 87 0.49 -11.93 -5.45
CA ALA A 87 1.29 -10.71 -5.40
C ALA A 87 1.26 -10.08 -4.01
N VAL A 88 0.08 -9.95 -3.41
CA VAL A 88 -0.10 -9.37 -2.07
C VAL A 88 0.49 -10.28 -0.98
N SER A 89 0.38 -11.60 -1.09
CA SER A 89 0.82 -12.53 -0.03
C SER A 89 2.32 -12.51 0.26
N GLY A 90 3.12 -11.87 -0.56
CA GLY A 90 4.57 -11.69 -0.36
C GLY A 90 4.93 -10.34 0.28
N ASP A 91 3.96 -9.48 0.55
CA ASP A 91 4.16 -8.13 1.07
C ASP A 91 3.36 -7.95 2.37
N ASN A 92 4.08 -7.86 3.49
CA ASN A 92 3.47 -7.70 4.81
C ASN A 92 2.87 -6.29 5.03
N SER A 93 3.13 -5.36 4.14
CA SER A 93 2.53 -4.02 4.17
C SER A 93 1.13 -3.96 3.54
N LEU A 94 0.64 -5.08 3.01
CA LEU A 94 -0.66 -5.18 2.35
C LEU A 94 -1.50 -6.30 2.96
N ARG A 95 -2.76 -6.02 3.26
CA ARG A 95 -3.77 -7.02 3.61
C ARG A 95 -4.84 -7.05 2.52
N LEU A 96 -5.24 -8.23 2.06
CA LEU A 96 -6.27 -8.41 1.06
C LEU A 96 -7.48 -9.12 1.68
N ALA A 97 -8.46 -8.36 2.14
CA ALA A 97 -9.74 -8.88 2.54
C ALA A 97 -10.57 -9.20 1.28
N THR A 98 -10.96 -10.45 1.13
CA THR A 98 -11.62 -10.93 -0.09
C THR A 98 -13.02 -11.41 0.19
N TYR A 99 -13.95 -11.03 -0.67
CA TYR A 99 -15.29 -11.56 -0.77
C TYR A 99 -15.52 -12.12 -2.18
N LEU A 100 -15.54 -13.43 -2.32
CA LEU A 100 -15.58 -14.15 -3.59
C LEU A 100 -16.85 -14.96 -3.70
N GLN A 101 -17.66 -14.72 -4.72
CA GLN A 101 -18.79 -15.57 -5.04
C GLN A 101 -18.31 -16.88 -5.70
N THR A 102 -18.65 -18.02 -5.11
CA THR A 102 -18.25 -19.33 -5.58
C THR A 102 -19.39 -20.14 -6.20
N GLY A 103 -20.59 -19.60 -6.15
CA GLY A 103 -21.82 -20.17 -6.71
C GLY A 103 -23.04 -19.38 -6.28
N PRO A 104 -24.25 -19.74 -6.75
CA PRO A 104 -25.47 -19.07 -6.34
C PRO A 104 -25.58 -19.01 -4.81
N GLU A 105 -25.67 -17.81 -4.27
CA GLU A 105 -25.76 -17.54 -2.82
C GLU A 105 -24.62 -18.16 -1.97
N LYS A 106 -23.49 -18.49 -2.59
CA LYS A 106 -22.32 -19.04 -1.89
C LYS A 106 -21.12 -18.11 -2.06
N TYR A 107 -20.64 -17.65 -0.92
CA TYR A 107 -19.53 -16.73 -0.86
C TYR A 107 -18.39 -17.28 0.01
N TYR A 108 -17.18 -16.94 -0.36
CA TYR A 108 -15.96 -17.29 0.34
C TYR A 108 -15.25 -16.02 0.78
N ARG A 109 -14.91 -15.95 2.07
CA ARG A 109 -14.14 -14.82 2.65
C ARG A 109 -12.76 -15.28 2.99
N GLN A 110 -11.77 -14.45 2.71
CA GLN A 110 -10.38 -14.73 3.02
C GLN A 110 -9.62 -13.43 3.32
N GLY A 111 -8.55 -13.52 4.14
CA GLY A 111 -7.77 -12.36 4.57
C GLY A 111 -8.53 -11.42 5.51
N ILE A 112 -9.60 -11.92 6.13
CA ILE A 112 -10.40 -11.21 7.13
C ILE A 112 -9.70 -11.23 8.49
N GLU A 113 -9.82 -10.14 9.24
CA GLU A 113 -9.27 -10.03 10.61
C GLU A 113 -10.22 -10.56 11.68
N SER A 114 -11.51 -10.47 11.43
CA SER A 114 -12.54 -10.91 12.35
C SER A 114 -13.59 -11.80 11.68
N ALA A 115 -14.28 -12.60 12.47
CA ALA A 115 -15.38 -13.45 11.97
C ALA A 115 -16.57 -12.61 11.44
N THR A 116 -16.68 -11.37 11.87
CA THR A 116 -17.75 -10.44 11.48
C THR A 116 -17.42 -9.66 10.20
N GLU A 117 -16.16 -9.46 9.88
CA GLU A 117 -15.74 -8.76 8.67
C GLU A 117 -16.33 -9.42 7.42
N LEU A 118 -17.01 -8.64 6.59
CA LEU A 118 -17.72 -9.06 5.39
C LEU A 118 -18.73 -10.22 5.61
N SER A 119 -19.26 -10.38 6.82
CA SER A 119 -20.19 -11.48 7.13
C SER A 119 -21.55 -11.31 6.44
N SER A 120 -21.98 -10.08 6.20
CA SER A 120 -23.20 -9.71 5.49
C SER A 120 -22.98 -9.46 3.99
N GLY A 121 -21.73 -9.58 3.51
CA GLY A 121 -21.35 -9.24 2.15
C GLY A 121 -20.52 -7.95 2.08
N PHE A 122 -20.85 -7.09 1.14
CA PHE A 122 -20.28 -5.76 1.05
C PHE A 122 -20.65 -4.92 2.28
N PRO A 123 -19.78 -4.06 2.79
CA PRO A 123 -20.05 -3.20 3.94
C PRO A 123 -21.39 -2.47 3.85
N GLU A 124 -22.13 -2.43 4.97
CA GLU A 124 -23.45 -1.83 5.03
C GLU A 124 -23.43 -0.34 5.39
N ASN A 125 -22.29 0.14 5.87
CA ASN A 125 -22.11 1.53 6.30
C ASN A 125 -20.73 2.08 5.92
N ARG A 126 -20.61 3.42 5.96
CA ARG A 126 -19.38 4.13 5.61
C ARG A 126 -18.23 3.81 6.56
N GLU A 127 -18.49 3.65 7.84
CA GLU A 127 -17.49 3.39 8.85
C GLU A 127 -16.71 2.11 8.51
N GLU A 128 -17.42 1.03 8.16
CA GLU A 128 -16.81 -0.23 7.77
C GLU A 128 -16.07 -0.12 6.42
N LEU A 129 -16.68 0.56 5.42
CA LEU A 129 -16.07 0.67 4.10
C LEU A 129 -14.81 1.53 4.13
N PHE A 130 -14.80 2.58 4.95
CA PHE A 130 -13.71 3.55 5.01
C PHE A 130 -12.52 3.07 5.85
N GLU A 131 -12.61 1.89 6.48
CA GLU A 131 -11.45 1.21 7.07
C GLU A 131 -10.46 0.72 5.99
N TYR A 132 -10.94 0.42 4.78
CA TYR A 132 -10.08 0.03 3.67
C TYR A 132 -9.41 1.24 3.00
N GLU A 133 -8.18 1.07 2.49
CA GLU A 133 -7.46 2.07 1.70
C GLU A 133 -7.76 1.96 0.21
N ALA A 134 -8.10 0.75 -0.25
CA ALA A 134 -8.42 0.52 -1.64
C ALA A 134 -9.50 -0.54 -1.81
N ILE A 135 -10.26 -0.41 -2.89
CA ILE A 135 -11.27 -1.38 -3.31
C ILE A 135 -10.92 -1.88 -4.71
N VAL A 136 -10.93 -3.18 -4.89
CA VAL A 136 -10.80 -3.84 -6.19
C VAL A 136 -12.09 -4.58 -6.50
N LEU A 137 -12.79 -4.13 -7.52
CA LEU A 137 -13.94 -4.83 -8.07
C LEU A 137 -13.49 -5.75 -9.21
N GLY A 138 -13.70 -7.03 -9.05
CA GLY A 138 -13.55 -8.01 -10.11
C GLY A 138 -14.79 -8.03 -11.03
N ASP A 139 -15.10 -9.22 -11.55
CA ASP A 139 -16.26 -9.44 -12.40
C ASP A 139 -17.51 -9.65 -11.55
N ILE A 140 -18.04 -8.56 -11.01
CA ILE A 140 -19.19 -8.56 -10.12
C ILE A 140 -20.39 -7.92 -10.81
N GLU A 141 -21.55 -8.55 -10.68
CA GLU A 141 -22.80 -8.07 -11.30
C GLU A 141 -23.28 -6.79 -10.59
N PHE A 142 -23.91 -5.89 -11.34
CA PHE A 142 -24.40 -4.61 -10.83
C PHE A 142 -25.41 -4.78 -9.70
N ASP A 143 -26.29 -5.75 -9.82
CA ASP A 143 -27.36 -6.07 -8.87
C ASP A 143 -26.86 -6.63 -7.52
N PHE A 144 -25.56 -6.91 -7.42
CA PHE A 144 -24.91 -7.21 -6.14
C PHE A 144 -24.96 -6.02 -5.17
N PHE A 145 -25.01 -4.81 -5.69
CA PHE A 145 -25.03 -3.58 -4.89
C PHE A 145 -26.42 -2.96 -4.84
N ASN A 146 -26.84 -2.53 -3.67
CA ASN A 146 -27.98 -1.61 -3.56
C ASN A 146 -27.57 -0.16 -3.83
N ALA A 147 -28.55 0.74 -3.97
CA ALA A 147 -28.30 2.14 -4.31
C ALA A 147 -27.44 2.87 -3.27
N ASP A 148 -27.61 2.57 -1.98
CA ASP A 148 -26.82 3.19 -0.91
C ASP A 148 -25.37 2.72 -0.95
N GLN A 149 -25.13 1.45 -1.29
CA GLN A 149 -23.79 0.90 -1.44
C GLN A 149 -23.04 1.47 -2.66
N LEU A 150 -23.76 1.70 -3.77
CA LEU A 150 -23.20 2.39 -4.94
C LEU A 150 -22.80 3.83 -4.61
N GLN A 151 -23.61 4.53 -3.82
CA GLN A 151 -23.29 5.87 -3.36
C GLN A 151 -22.08 5.85 -2.40
N MET A 152 -22.00 4.87 -1.49
CA MET A 152 -20.85 4.72 -0.59
C MET A 152 -19.55 4.46 -1.36
N LEU A 153 -19.58 3.74 -2.48
CA LEU A 153 -18.41 3.55 -3.35
C LEU A 153 -17.95 4.86 -4.00
N GLU A 154 -18.88 5.69 -4.45
CA GLU A 154 -18.57 7.04 -4.95
C GLU A 154 -17.92 7.88 -3.84
N ASP A 155 -18.55 7.92 -2.66
CA ASP A 155 -18.08 8.69 -1.50
C ASP A 155 -16.69 8.19 -1.03
N PHE A 156 -16.45 6.89 -1.09
CA PHE A 156 -15.15 6.29 -0.77
C PHE A 156 -14.02 6.87 -1.63
N VAL A 157 -14.27 7.08 -2.90
CA VAL A 157 -13.29 7.69 -3.80
C VAL A 157 -13.27 9.21 -3.69
N ALA A 158 -14.46 9.85 -3.75
CA ALA A 158 -14.57 11.30 -3.86
C ALA A 158 -14.32 12.03 -2.53
N GLU A 159 -14.76 11.49 -1.40
CA GLU A 159 -14.66 12.13 -0.09
C GLU A 159 -13.50 11.58 0.75
N ARG A 160 -13.36 10.24 0.83
CA ARG A 160 -12.25 9.61 1.59
C ARG A 160 -10.93 9.67 0.84
N GLY A 161 -10.94 9.68 -0.49
CA GLY A 161 -9.75 9.60 -1.33
C GLY A 161 -9.19 8.18 -1.43
N GLY A 162 -10.03 7.18 -1.28
CA GLY A 162 -9.67 5.77 -1.38
C GLY A 162 -9.30 5.35 -2.81
N GLY A 163 -8.43 4.34 -2.92
CA GLY A 163 -8.06 3.75 -4.21
C GLY A 163 -9.21 2.91 -4.78
N PHE A 164 -9.46 3.00 -6.08
CA PHE A 164 -10.49 2.20 -6.73
C PHE A 164 -9.97 1.58 -8.03
N LEU A 165 -10.06 0.27 -8.14
CA LEU A 165 -9.71 -0.48 -9.35
C LEU A 165 -10.88 -1.35 -9.77
N MET A 166 -11.30 -1.24 -11.01
CA MET A 166 -12.27 -2.14 -11.63
C MET A 166 -11.56 -3.04 -12.63
N SER A 167 -11.67 -4.35 -12.42
CA SER A 167 -11.02 -5.40 -13.20
C SER A 167 -12.04 -6.43 -13.68
N GLY A 168 -12.97 -6.02 -14.52
CA GLY A 168 -14.04 -6.85 -15.06
C GLY A 168 -14.69 -6.18 -16.25
N MET A 169 -15.74 -6.80 -16.76
CA MET A 169 -16.60 -6.14 -17.74
C MET A 169 -17.47 -5.10 -17.02
N VAL A 170 -17.65 -3.98 -17.65
CA VAL A 170 -18.57 -2.95 -17.19
C VAL A 170 -19.87 -3.15 -17.95
N ASP A 171 -20.88 -3.60 -17.24
CA ASP A 171 -22.22 -3.77 -17.82
C ASP A 171 -22.86 -2.41 -18.07
N GLU A 172 -23.80 -2.36 -19.02
CA GLU A 172 -24.54 -1.14 -19.34
C GLU A 172 -25.25 -0.54 -18.12
N GLU A 173 -25.60 -1.37 -17.12
CA GLU A 173 -26.25 -0.98 -15.88
C GLU A 173 -25.38 -0.07 -14.99
N PHE A 174 -24.04 -0.12 -15.15
CA PHE A 174 -23.14 0.83 -14.50
C PHE A 174 -23.22 2.22 -15.13
N ILE A 175 -23.72 2.35 -16.37
CA ILE A 175 -23.91 3.63 -17.03
C ILE A 175 -25.00 4.41 -16.27
N GLY A 176 -24.65 5.63 -15.82
CA GLY A 176 -25.58 6.45 -15.03
C GLY A 176 -25.64 6.12 -13.54
N SER A 177 -24.89 5.13 -13.08
CA SER A 177 -24.70 4.88 -11.66
C SER A 177 -23.63 5.81 -11.05
N PRO A 178 -23.58 5.98 -9.72
CA PRO A 178 -22.53 6.75 -9.05
C PRO A 178 -21.10 6.26 -9.41
N ILE A 179 -20.90 4.96 -9.62
CA ILE A 179 -19.60 4.39 -10.02
C ILE A 179 -19.10 4.93 -11.34
N ALA A 180 -19.99 5.22 -12.31
CA ALA A 180 -19.57 5.78 -13.59
C ALA A 180 -18.83 7.13 -13.43
N GLY A 181 -19.17 7.90 -12.39
CA GLY A 181 -18.55 9.19 -12.09
C GLY A 181 -17.13 9.11 -11.56
N ILE A 182 -16.74 7.97 -10.97
CA ILE A 182 -15.40 7.76 -10.38
C ILE A 182 -14.44 7.00 -11.31
N LEU A 183 -14.93 6.43 -12.40
CA LEU A 183 -14.07 5.76 -13.38
C LEU A 183 -13.29 6.79 -14.21
N PRO A 184 -12.02 6.53 -14.57
CA PRO A 184 -11.21 7.42 -15.41
C PRO A 184 -11.58 7.36 -16.89
N ILE A 185 -12.72 6.77 -17.22
CA ILE A 185 -13.26 6.60 -18.58
C ILE A 185 -14.70 7.06 -18.62
N THR A 186 -15.16 7.47 -19.80
CA THR A 186 -16.59 7.73 -20.01
C THR A 186 -17.26 6.48 -20.58
N LEU A 187 -18.23 5.97 -19.85
CA LEU A 187 -19.07 4.89 -20.34
C LEU A 187 -20.08 5.47 -21.34
N VAL A 188 -20.11 4.92 -22.52
CA VAL A 188 -21.05 5.31 -23.61
C VAL A 188 -21.91 4.12 -24.00
N GLU A 189 -23.18 4.41 -24.34
CA GLU A 189 -24.11 3.42 -24.89
C GLU A 189 -23.65 2.88 -26.24
#